data_67f37bcaaeaa2c094ce9c4ff9c076ecc
#
_entry.id   67f37bcaaeaa2c094ce9c4ff9c076ecc
#
_cell.length_a   1.000
_cell.length_b   1.000
_cell.length_c   1.000
_cell.angle_alpha   90.00
_cell.angle_beta   90.00
_cell.angle_gamma   90.00
#
_symmetry.space_group_name_H-M   'P 1'
#
loop_
_entity.id
_entity.type
_entity.pdbx_description
1 polymer ?
#
loop_
_entity_poly.entity_id
_entity_poly.type
_entity_poly.pdbx_seq_one_letter_code
_entity_poly.pdbx_strand_id
1 'polypeptide(L)'
;MPNLWKKIKGKFQKPWIRFYSMDAGVAEFYPLYPSQKLKRQWRINVLKEQHKNKSDCPVLALKETFDNLKMQDNGIKEHAATCPAITQIMDSGWILPAPADFAIRPDKEKGTFQWVTRQLFVGGKYVTSHIERQTDGMRDLVNKAQPTLGQVVKLETPWRVMAHPDIVILQIPVSYSDDKRFSAPTGIVDPSYSYEINLQLFWHAMDGDEIVTAGTPLCQWIPIPRKWLDTKEFSLSLKQQMMQTTRQKE
;
A
#
# COMPACT_ATOMS: atom_id res chain seq x y z
N MET A 1 -42.69 1.79 3.50
CA MET A 1 -42.09 2.90 2.74
C MET A 1 -40.86 3.58 3.36
N PRO A 2 -40.24 3.15 4.50
CA PRO A 2 -39.06 3.79 5.05
C PRO A 2 -37.76 3.53 4.27
N ASN A 3 -37.66 2.48 3.46
CA ASN A 3 -36.42 2.08 2.80
C ASN A 3 -36.08 2.85 1.52
N LEU A 4 -37.06 3.49 0.89
CA LEU A 4 -36.83 4.23 -0.36
C LEU A 4 -36.07 5.55 -0.10
N TRP A 5 -36.42 6.24 0.98
CA TRP A 5 -35.79 7.50 1.40
C TRP A 5 -34.34 7.31 1.86
N LYS A 6 -34.05 6.19 2.52
CA LYS A 6 -32.65 5.83 2.86
C LYS A 6 -31.82 5.56 1.61
N LYS A 7 -32.38 4.87 0.60
CA LYS A 7 -31.71 4.60 -0.68
C LYS A 7 -31.48 5.87 -1.51
N ILE A 8 -32.42 6.83 -1.46
CA ILE A 8 -32.28 8.10 -2.19
C ILE A 8 -31.28 9.02 -1.51
N LYS A 9 -31.29 9.14 -0.18
CA LYS A 9 -30.27 9.92 0.55
C LYS A 9 -28.86 9.39 0.37
N GLY A 10 -28.66 8.07 0.32
CA GLY A 10 -27.34 7.47 0.09
C GLY A 10 -26.75 7.76 -1.30
N LYS A 11 -27.61 7.96 -2.33
CA LYS A 11 -27.16 8.28 -3.69
C LYS A 11 -26.57 9.68 -3.86
N PHE A 12 -26.85 10.60 -2.94
CA PHE A 12 -26.37 11.99 -2.99
C PHE A 12 -25.26 12.30 -2.00
N GLN A 13 -24.87 11.35 -1.15
CA GLN A 13 -23.72 11.54 -0.27
C GLN A 13 -22.43 11.25 -1.02
N LYS A 14 -21.45 12.16 -0.90
CA LYS A 14 -20.10 11.90 -1.41
C LYS A 14 -19.53 10.64 -0.76
N PRO A 15 -18.82 9.79 -1.51
CA PRO A 15 -18.14 8.63 -0.94
C PRO A 15 -17.24 9.05 0.22
N TRP A 16 -17.26 8.28 1.30
CA TRP A 16 -16.46 8.55 2.49
C TRP A 16 -15.91 7.26 3.09
N ILE A 17 -14.80 7.37 3.80
CA ILE A 17 -14.18 6.33 4.63
C ILE A 17 -13.72 6.96 5.94
N ARG A 18 -13.83 6.21 7.04
CA ARG A 18 -13.38 6.62 8.37
C ARG A 18 -12.65 5.47 9.03
N PHE A 19 -11.47 5.77 9.54
CA PHE A 19 -10.73 4.89 10.43
C PHE A 19 -10.90 5.39 11.86
N TYR A 20 -11.12 4.49 12.79
CA TYR A 20 -11.27 4.83 14.18
C TYR A 20 -10.69 3.73 15.07
N SER A 21 -10.29 4.08 16.28
CA SER A 21 -9.88 3.16 17.33
C SER A 21 -10.73 3.38 18.56
N MET A 22 -11.03 2.30 19.26
CA MET A 22 -11.67 2.35 20.58
C MET A 22 -10.62 2.53 21.69
N ASP A 23 -9.34 2.40 21.36
CA ASP A 23 -8.24 2.43 22.29
C ASP A 23 -7.67 3.84 22.39
N ALA A 24 -7.59 4.35 23.60
CA ALA A 24 -7.07 5.69 23.86
C ALA A 24 -5.60 5.82 23.40
N GLY A 25 -5.27 6.94 22.77
CA GLY A 25 -3.91 7.28 22.34
C GLY A 25 -3.49 6.68 21.00
N VAL A 26 -4.17 5.66 20.48
CA VAL A 26 -3.76 5.02 19.23
C VAL A 26 -3.87 5.96 18.05
N ALA A 27 -4.95 6.72 17.95
CA ALA A 27 -5.17 7.67 16.88
C ALA A 27 -4.19 8.86 16.91
N GLU A 28 -3.66 9.19 18.09
CA GLU A 28 -2.69 10.27 18.27
C GLU A 28 -1.26 9.83 18.00
N PHE A 29 -0.87 8.64 18.46
CA PHE A 29 0.52 8.19 18.40
C PHE A 29 0.87 7.44 17.11
N TYR A 30 -0.04 6.60 16.62
CA TYR A 30 0.20 5.74 15.45
C TYR A 30 -0.97 5.77 14.47
N PRO A 31 -1.39 6.97 13.98
CA PRO A 31 -2.52 7.08 13.07
C PRO A 31 -2.24 6.39 11.74
N LEU A 32 -3.30 5.91 11.09
CA LEU A 32 -3.22 5.71 9.65
C LEU A 32 -2.94 7.06 8.99
N TYR A 33 -2.04 7.06 8.02
CA TYR A 33 -1.66 8.29 7.34
C TYR A 33 -1.71 8.13 5.82
N PRO A 34 -1.95 9.23 5.07
CA PRO A 34 -1.96 9.19 3.61
C PRO A 34 -0.65 8.62 3.05
N SER A 35 -0.74 7.71 2.09
CA SER A 35 0.40 7.01 1.51
C SER A 35 1.45 7.95 0.90
N GLN A 36 1.02 9.11 0.39
CA GLN A 36 1.90 10.18 -0.12
C GLN A 36 2.89 10.74 0.94
N LYS A 37 2.60 10.58 2.24
CA LYS A 37 3.49 11.00 3.33
C LYS A 37 4.61 10.00 3.61
N LEU A 38 4.51 8.79 3.07
CA LEU A 38 5.54 7.77 3.25
C LEU A 38 6.77 8.12 2.45
N LYS A 39 7.88 8.36 3.16
CA LYS A 39 9.19 8.59 2.54
C LYS A 39 9.78 7.25 2.10
N ARG A 40 10.02 7.08 0.82
CA ARG A 40 10.70 5.92 0.24
C ARG A 40 12.13 6.32 -0.07
N GLN A 41 13.09 5.72 0.61
CA GLN A 41 14.49 6.14 0.56
C GLN A 41 15.10 5.98 -0.84
N TRP A 42 14.75 4.89 -1.54
CA TRP A 42 15.19 4.68 -2.91
C TRP A 42 14.78 5.83 -3.85
N ARG A 43 13.52 6.31 -3.73
CA ARG A 43 13.01 7.43 -4.54
C ARG A 43 13.73 8.74 -4.23
N ILE A 44 13.94 9.00 -2.93
CA ILE A 44 14.67 10.19 -2.47
C ILE A 44 16.09 10.19 -3.03
N ASN A 45 16.78 9.06 -2.99
CA ASN A 45 18.14 8.93 -3.49
C ASN A 45 18.22 9.21 -4.99
N VAL A 46 17.34 8.59 -5.77
CA VAL A 46 17.26 8.82 -7.23
C VAL A 46 17.00 10.29 -7.58
N LEU A 47 16.03 10.90 -6.93
CA LEU A 47 15.72 12.31 -7.17
C LEU A 47 16.87 13.24 -6.78
N LYS A 48 17.60 12.93 -5.70
CA LYS A 48 18.81 13.68 -5.32
C LYS A 48 19.93 13.54 -6.34
N GLU A 49 20.15 12.35 -6.89
CA GLU A 49 21.15 12.12 -7.94
C GLU A 49 20.81 12.87 -9.22
N GLN A 50 19.54 12.88 -9.63
CA GLN A 50 19.08 13.68 -10.78
C GLN A 50 19.28 15.18 -10.59
N HIS A 51 19.13 15.69 -9.35
CA HIS A 51 19.37 17.10 -9.05
C HIS A 51 20.86 17.46 -8.97
N LYS A 52 21.71 16.56 -8.51
CA LYS A 52 23.17 16.81 -8.47
C LYS A 52 23.80 16.96 -9.84
N ASN A 53 23.21 16.32 -10.86
CA ASN A 53 23.68 16.37 -12.22
C ASN A 53 23.16 17.60 -13.00
N LYS A 54 22.37 18.48 -12.39
CA LYS A 54 21.99 19.76 -12.97
C LYS A 54 23.01 20.81 -12.58
N SER A 55 23.76 21.29 -13.57
CA SER A 55 24.71 22.38 -13.37
C SER A 55 23.97 23.70 -13.05
N ASP A 56 24.40 24.39 -12.00
CA ASP A 56 23.92 25.73 -11.67
C ASP A 56 24.43 26.82 -12.66
N CYS A 57 25.34 26.44 -13.54
CA CYS A 57 25.85 27.35 -14.59
C CYS A 57 24.91 27.35 -15.81
N PRO A 58 24.32 28.49 -16.19
CA PRO A 58 23.39 28.57 -17.32
C PRO A 58 23.96 28.07 -18.65
N VAL A 59 25.26 28.27 -18.88
CA VAL A 59 25.93 27.83 -20.13
C VAL A 59 26.13 26.32 -20.13
N LEU A 60 26.49 25.72 -18.99
CA LEU A 60 26.62 24.27 -18.85
C LEU A 60 25.25 23.60 -18.91
N ALA A 61 24.22 24.20 -18.31
CA ALA A 61 22.84 23.73 -18.41
C ALA A 61 22.33 23.71 -19.86
N LEU A 62 22.67 24.70 -20.69
CA LEU A 62 22.37 24.72 -22.11
C LEU A 62 23.13 23.61 -22.84
N LYS A 63 24.41 23.40 -22.55
CA LYS A 63 25.21 22.33 -23.15
C LYS A 63 24.65 20.95 -22.81
N GLU A 64 24.31 20.74 -21.51
CA GLU A 64 23.65 19.51 -21.05
C GLU A 64 22.29 19.30 -21.75
N THR A 65 21.55 20.39 -22.00
CA THR A 65 20.29 20.32 -22.77
C THR A 65 20.53 19.89 -24.21
N PHE A 66 21.59 20.40 -24.88
CA PHE A 66 21.96 19.97 -26.24
C PHE A 66 22.48 18.54 -26.28
N ASP A 67 23.26 18.12 -25.29
CA ASP A 67 23.75 16.75 -25.15
C ASP A 67 22.61 15.78 -24.88
N ASN A 68 21.62 16.19 -24.05
CA ASN A 68 20.41 15.44 -23.82
C ASN A 68 19.49 15.39 -25.05
N LEU A 69 19.43 16.43 -25.86
CA LEU A 69 18.72 16.40 -27.14
C LEU A 69 19.37 15.43 -28.16
N LYS A 70 20.69 15.33 -28.16
CA LYS A 70 21.41 14.30 -28.93
C LYS A 70 21.22 12.89 -28.38
N MET A 71 21.00 12.77 -27.07
CA MET A 71 20.67 11.50 -26.41
C MET A 71 19.18 11.11 -26.52
N GLN A 72 18.30 12.00 -26.98
CA GLN A 72 16.88 11.69 -27.23
C GLN A 72 16.68 10.62 -28.31
N ASP A 73 17.66 10.41 -29.16
CA ASP A 73 17.68 9.25 -30.08
C ASP A 73 17.90 7.91 -29.34
N ASN A 74 18.35 7.94 -28.05
CA ASN A 74 18.54 6.77 -27.21
C ASN A 74 17.47 6.63 -26.07
N GLY A 75 16.33 7.31 -26.22
CA GLY A 75 15.22 7.29 -25.25
C GLY A 75 15.57 8.06 -23.96
N ILE A 76 14.69 8.96 -23.55
CA ILE A 76 14.68 9.49 -22.19
C ILE A 76 14.70 8.25 -21.27
N LYS A 77 15.72 8.09 -20.44
CA LYS A 77 15.69 7.09 -19.38
C LYS A 77 14.59 7.53 -18.41
N GLU A 78 13.35 7.17 -18.73
CA GLU A 78 12.24 7.32 -17.81
C GLU A 78 12.59 6.53 -16.56
N HIS A 79 12.87 7.24 -15.48
CA HIS A 79 13.20 6.59 -14.24
C HIS A 79 11.92 6.22 -13.51
N ALA A 80 11.86 5.02 -12.93
CA ALA A 80 10.71 4.56 -12.13
C ALA A 80 10.26 5.59 -11.07
N ALA A 81 11.19 6.39 -10.54
CA ALA A 81 10.90 7.44 -9.56
C ALA A 81 10.00 8.57 -10.09
N THR A 82 9.96 8.79 -11.41
CA THR A 82 9.17 9.84 -12.08
C THR A 82 8.02 9.28 -12.91
N CYS A 83 7.90 7.96 -13.02
CA CYS A 83 6.82 7.31 -13.76
C CYS A 83 5.46 7.64 -13.11
N PRO A 84 4.50 8.24 -13.86
CA PRO A 84 3.21 8.64 -13.32
C PRO A 84 2.43 7.47 -12.70
N ALA A 85 2.44 6.30 -13.33
CA ALA A 85 1.73 5.11 -12.83
C ALA A 85 2.29 4.65 -11.48
N ILE A 86 3.63 4.65 -11.33
CA ILE A 86 4.31 4.30 -10.08
C ILE A 86 4.02 5.36 -9.01
N THR A 87 4.09 6.63 -9.37
CA THR A 87 3.80 7.72 -8.43
C THR A 87 2.36 7.69 -7.96
N GLN A 88 1.40 7.48 -8.85
CA GLN A 88 -0.02 7.41 -8.49
C GLN A 88 -0.31 6.26 -7.51
N ILE A 89 0.21 5.07 -7.72
CA ILE A 89 -0.02 3.97 -6.79
C ILE A 89 0.65 4.22 -5.43
N MET A 90 1.86 4.80 -5.42
CA MET A 90 2.55 5.17 -4.18
C MET A 90 1.79 6.22 -3.37
N ASP A 91 1.10 7.14 -4.03
CA ASP A 91 0.40 8.25 -3.39
C ASP A 91 -1.08 7.93 -3.08
N SER A 92 -1.56 6.76 -3.51
CA SER A 92 -2.96 6.37 -3.33
C SER A 92 -3.24 5.80 -1.94
N GLY A 93 -4.34 6.23 -1.33
CA GLY A 93 -4.89 5.66 -0.09
C GLY A 93 -4.08 5.96 1.17
N TRP A 94 -4.07 5.01 2.09
CA TRP A 94 -3.50 5.13 3.42
C TRP A 94 -2.55 4.00 3.75
N ILE A 95 -1.56 4.31 4.59
CA ILE A 95 -0.67 3.33 5.20
C ILE A 95 -1.20 2.95 6.57
N LEU A 96 -1.26 1.66 6.83
CA LEU A 96 -1.49 1.10 8.15
C LEU A 96 -0.14 0.85 8.82
N PRO A 97 0.21 1.58 9.88
CA PRO A 97 1.46 1.37 10.60
C PRO A 97 1.33 0.28 11.67
N ALA A 98 2.47 -0.27 12.10
CA ALA A 98 2.55 -1.14 13.25
C ALA A 98 2.09 -0.39 14.52
N PRO A 99 1.14 -0.94 15.30
CA PRO A 99 0.59 -0.24 16.47
C PRO A 99 1.54 -0.26 17.67
N ALA A 100 2.49 -1.19 17.70
CA ALA A 100 3.49 -1.35 18.75
C ALA A 100 4.73 -2.08 18.21
N ASP A 101 5.82 -2.03 18.99
CA ASP A 101 7.00 -2.84 18.69
C ASP A 101 6.70 -4.31 18.86
N PHE A 102 7.24 -5.12 17.96
CA PHE A 102 7.24 -6.57 18.10
C PHE A 102 8.50 -7.16 17.47
N ALA A 103 8.88 -8.34 17.92
CA ALA A 103 9.98 -9.10 17.36
C ALA A 103 9.48 -10.46 16.88
N ILE A 104 10.01 -10.91 15.75
CA ILE A 104 9.75 -12.24 15.16
C ILE A 104 11.08 -12.98 15.08
N ARG A 105 11.10 -14.19 15.62
CA ARG A 105 12.20 -15.16 15.43
C ARG A 105 11.69 -16.29 14.55
N PRO A 106 12.10 -16.34 13.29
CA PRO A 106 11.70 -17.42 12.37
C PRO A 106 12.34 -18.77 12.77
N ASP A 107 11.58 -19.83 12.60
CA ASP A 107 12.07 -21.21 12.61
C ASP A 107 11.82 -21.79 11.22
N LYS A 108 12.80 -21.65 10.34
CA LYS A 108 12.68 -22.02 8.93
C LYS A 108 12.55 -23.53 8.71
N GLU A 109 13.09 -24.34 9.62
CA GLU A 109 13.00 -25.81 9.53
C GLU A 109 11.56 -26.26 9.76
N LYS A 110 10.89 -25.68 10.76
CA LYS A 110 9.50 -25.96 11.07
C LYS A 110 8.51 -25.08 10.29
N GLY A 111 8.98 -24.07 9.57
CA GLY A 111 8.13 -23.12 8.84
C GLY A 111 7.27 -22.26 9.75
N THR A 112 7.65 -22.09 11.02
CA THR A 112 6.92 -21.33 12.06
C THR A 112 7.77 -20.20 12.64
N PHE A 113 7.29 -19.54 13.69
CA PHE A 113 8.00 -18.46 14.35
C PHE A 113 7.66 -18.37 15.83
N GLN A 114 8.55 -17.75 16.60
CA GLN A 114 8.29 -17.24 17.94
C GLN A 114 8.16 -15.72 17.85
N TRP A 115 7.47 -15.11 18.80
CA TRP A 115 7.31 -13.66 18.85
C TRP A 115 7.34 -13.12 20.26
N VAL A 116 7.76 -11.86 20.35
CA VAL A 116 7.65 -11.04 21.56
C VAL A 116 7.00 -9.73 21.19
N THR A 117 6.05 -9.27 21.97
CA THR A 117 5.36 -7.99 21.78
C THR A 117 5.40 -7.17 23.06
N ARG A 118 5.32 -5.85 22.92
CA ARG A 118 4.97 -5.00 24.06
C ARG A 118 3.51 -5.23 24.44
N GLN A 119 3.21 -5.04 25.72
CA GLN A 119 1.82 -5.01 26.17
C GLN A 119 1.10 -3.80 25.56
N LEU A 120 -0.02 -4.05 24.93
CA LEU A 120 -0.93 -3.02 24.46
C LEU A 120 -2.04 -2.83 25.47
N PHE A 121 -2.49 -1.60 25.65
CA PHE A 121 -3.65 -1.28 26.48
C PHE A 121 -4.88 -1.20 25.57
N VAL A 122 -5.71 -2.25 25.58
CA VAL A 122 -6.90 -2.37 24.72
C VAL A 122 -8.14 -2.49 25.60
N GLY A 123 -9.12 -1.61 25.39
CA GLY A 123 -10.39 -1.67 26.10
C GLY A 123 -10.27 -1.62 27.62
N GLY A 124 -9.31 -0.88 28.16
CA GLY A 124 -9.08 -0.78 29.61
C GLY A 124 -8.29 -1.96 30.19
N LYS A 125 -7.75 -2.86 29.37
CA LYS A 125 -6.96 -4.03 29.81
C LYS A 125 -5.63 -4.08 29.06
N TYR A 126 -4.59 -4.60 29.73
CA TYR A 126 -3.34 -4.94 29.05
C TYR A 126 -3.51 -6.23 28.26
N VAL A 127 -3.16 -6.19 26.97
CA VAL A 127 -3.13 -7.37 26.10
C VAL A 127 -1.70 -7.87 26.06
N THR A 128 -1.50 -9.15 26.34
CA THR A 128 -0.17 -9.76 26.38
C THR A 128 0.37 -10.08 24.98
N SER A 129 -0.48 -10.16 23.98
CA SER A 129 -0.08 -10.40 22.59
C SER A 129 -1.13 -9.86 21.64
N HIS A 130 -0.66 -9.18 20.58
CA HIS A 130 -1.46 -8.78 19.43
C HIS A 130 -1.02 -9.54 18.16
N ILE A 131 -0.25 -10.61 18.34
CA ILE A 131 0.25 -11.45 17.26
C ILE A 131 -0.21 -12.87 17.46
N GLU A 132 -0.68 -13.47 16.39
CA GLU A 132 -1.09 -14.87 16.32
C GLU A 132 -0.42 -15.57 15.13
N ARG A 133 -0.37 -16.90 15.22
CA ARG A 133 -0.05 -17.75 14.08
C ARG A 133 -1.33 -18.08 13.34
N GLN A 134 -1.36 -17.81 12.05
CA GLN A 134 -2.39 -18.30 11.18
C GLN A 134 -1.80 -19.40 10.31
N THR A 135 -2.36 -20.59 10.43
CA THR A 135 -2.03 -21.73 9.57
C THR A 135 -3.06 -21.82 8.46
N ASP A 136 -2.65 -22.42 7.36
CA ASP A 136 -3.46 -22.98 6.27
C ASP A 136 -3.87 -22.03 5.13
N GLY A 137 -3.63 -22.50 3.92
CA GLY A 137 -4.13 -21.95 2.67
C GLY A 137 -3.51 -20.64 2.19
N MET A 138 -3.06 -19.79 3.09
CA MET A 138 -2.49 -18.50 2.73
C MET A 138 -1.10 -18.61 2.08
N ARG A 139 -0.32 -19.64 2.43
CA ARG A 139 1.01 -19.87 1.86
C ARG A 139 0.99 -20.09 0.36
N ASP A 140 -0.07 -20.67 -0.16
CA ASP A 140 -0.22 -20.93 -1.60
C ASP A 140 -0.40 -19.66 -2.41
N LEU A 141 -0.71 -18.51 -1.74
CA LEU A 141 -0.80 -17.21 -2.37
C LEU A 141 0.57 -16.54 -2.59
N VAL A 142 1.64 -17.09 -1.98
CA VAL A 142 2.99 -16.52 -2.08
C VAL A 142 3.71 -17.11 -3.27
N ASN A 143 4.50 -16.27 -3.96
CA ASN A 143 5.40 -16.75 -5.00
C ASN A 143 6.39 -17.78 -4.41
N LYS A 144 6.36 -19.02 -4.90
CA LYS A 144 7.21 -20.11 -4.41
C LYS A 144 8.71 -19.84 -4.55
N ALA A 145 9.10 -18.92 -5.43
CA ALA A 145 10.49 -18.50 -5.59
C ALA A 145 10.98 -17.58 -4.46
N GLN A 146 10.06 -16.99 -3.67
CA GLN A 146 10.41 -16.13 -2.55
C GLN A 146 10.42 -16.93 -1.25
N PRO A 147 11.55 -16.98 -0.52
CA PRO A 147 11.58 -17.56 0.82
C PRO A 147 10.51 -16.93 1.70
N THR A 148 9.67 -17.77 2.31
CA THR A 148 8.57 -17.31 3.15
C THR A 148 8.26 -18.37 4.20
N LEU A 149 7.96 -17.95 5.44
CA LEU A 149 7.54 -18.85 6.50
C LEU A 149 6.26 -19.61 6.10
N GLY A 150 6.14 -20.84 6.58
CA GLY A 150 4.96 -21.66 6.39
C GLY A 150 3.72 -21.11 7.09
N GLN A 151 3.91 -20.47 8.22
CA GLN A 151 2.86 -19.81 8.99
C GLN A 151 2.84 -18.31 8.73
N VAL A 152 1.64 -17.76 8.69
CA VAL A 152 1.39 -16.32 8.49
C VAL A 152 1.40 -15.62 9.85
N VAL A 153 2.08 -14.48 9.91
CA VAL A 153 2.03 -13.59 11.09
C VAL A 153 0.74 -12.79 11.01
N LYS A 154 -0.21 -13.06 11.90
CA LYS A 154 -1.46 -12.30 12.01
C LYS A 154 -1.33 -11.25 13.09
N LEU A 155 -1.54 -9.99 12.73
CA LEU A 155 -1.61 -8.88 13.68
C LEU A 155 -3.06 -8.49 13.93
N GLU A 156 -3.46 -8.48 15.19
CA GLU A 156 -4.68 -7.84 15.66
C GLU A 156 -4.39 -6.37 15.87
N THR A 157 -4.97 -5.53 15.02
CA THR A 157 -4.74 -4.09 15.13
C THR A 157 -5.85 -3.43 15.94
N PRO A 158 -5.58 -2.34 16.68
CA PRO A 158 -6.60 -1.59 17.40
C PRO A 158 -7.50 -0.76 16.48
N TRP A 159 -7.33 -0.87 15.18
CA TRP A 159 -8.05 -0.08 14.19
C TRP A 159 -9.33 -0.75 13.70
N ARG A 160 -10.31 0.08 13.45
CA ARG A 160 -11.59 -0.26 12.83
C ARG A 160 -11.86 0.67 11.67
N VAL A 161 -12.70 0.23 10.74
CA VAL A 161 -13.04 0.97 9.54
C VAL A 161 -14.54 1.00 9.29
N MET A 162 -15.04 2.16 8.88
CA MET A 162 -16.36 2.34 8.30
C MET A 162 -16.23 3.05 6.97
N ALA A 163 -17.07 2.70 6.02
CA ALA A 163 -17.09 3.33 4.70
C ALA A 163 -18.50 3.49 4.17
N HIS A 164 -18.63 4.34 3.15
CA HIS A 164 -19.85 4.42 2.36
C HIS A 164 -20.19 3.03 1.76
N PRO A 165 -21.47 2.63 1.68
CA PRO A 165 -21.85 1.31 1.16
C PRO A 165 -21.30 0.96 -0.22
N ASP A 166 -21.03 1.96 -1.06
CA ASP A 166 -20.45 1.77 -2.39
C ASP A 166 -18.93 1.73 -2.42
N ILE A 167 -18.27 1.69 -1.25
CA ILE A 167 -16.81 1.65 -1.14
C ILE A 167 -16.37 0.34 -0.49
N VAL A 168 -15.39 -0.28 -1.08
CA VAL A 168 -14.56 -1.35 -0.50
C VAL A 168 -13.10 -0.90 -0.48
N ILE A 169 -12.26 -1.63 0.21
CA ILE A 169 -10.85 -1.29 0.36
C ILE A 169 -10.01 -2.36 -0.33
N LEU A 170 -9.22 -1.96 -1.29
CA LEU A 170 -8.16 -2.78 -1.84
C LEU A 170 -6.96 -2.70 -0.87
N GLN A 171 -6.64 -3.82 -0.21
CA GLN A 171 -5.42 -4.00 0.55
C GLN A 171 -4.32 -4.51 -0.38
N ILE A 172 -3.16 -3.88 -0.32
CA ILE A 172 -1.96 -4.31 -1.05
C ILE A 172 -0.73 -4.22 -0.12
N PRO A 173 0.37 -4.92 -0.44
CA PRO A 173 1.66 -4.61 0.17
C PRO A 173 1.98 -3.13 0.03
N VAL A 174 2.77 -2.57 0.93
CA VAL A 174 3.24 -1.18 0.76
C VAL A 174 3.95 -1.05 -0.57
N SER A 175 3.37 -0.27 -1.49
CA SER A 175 3.90 -0.13 -2.86
C SER A 175 5.32 0.40 -2.85
N TYR A 176 6.23 -0.36 -3.47
CA TYR A 176 7.65 -0.02 -3.59
C TYR A 176 8.32 0.29 -2.23
N SER A 177 7.98 -0.51 -1.21
CA SER A 177 8.60 -0.41 0.13
C SER A 177 10.09 -0.71 0.09
N ASP A 178 10.84 0.02 0.94
CA ASP A 178 12.24 -0.31 1.25
C ASP A 178 12.33 -1.54 2.18
N ASP A 179 11.30 -1.80 2.98
CA ASP A 179 11.24 -2.97 3.88
C ASP A 179 10.84 -4.23 3.09
N LYS A 180 11.69 -5.24 3.13
CA LYS A 180 11.53 -6.52 2.44
C LYS A 180 11.31 -7.70 3.39
N ARG A 181 11.24 -7.46 4.69
CA ARG A 181 11.10 -8.51 5.70
C ARG A 181 9.77 -9.23 5.64
N PHE A 182 8.74 -8.54 5.17
CA PHE A 182 7.38 -9.06 5.07
C PHE A 182 6.58 -8.37 3.94
N SER A 183 5.44 -8.96 3.62
CA SER A 183 4.46 -8.33 2.74
C SER A 183 3.03 -8.68 3.18
N ALA A 184 2.11 -7.74 3.05
CA ALA A 184 0.69 -8.02 3.24
C ALA A 184 0.10 -8.72 2.01
N PRO A 185 -0.84 -9.66 2.16
CA PRO A 185 -1.57 -10.21 1.03
C PRO A 185 -2.43 -9.14 0.33
N THR A 186 -2.52 -9.25 -0.99
CA THR A 186 -3.46 -8.45 -1.75
C THR A 186 -4.87 -9.02 -1.60
N GLY A 187 -5.84 -8.17 -1.29
CA GLY A 187 -7.22 -8.60 -1.10
C GLY A 187 -8.19 -7.43 -1.00
N ILE A 188 -9.48 -7.75 -0.97
CA ILE A 188 -10.55 -6.78 -0.77
C ILE A 188 -11.06 -6.89 0.67
N VAL A 189 -10.99 -5.79 1.40
CA VAL A 189 -11.61 -5.63 2.71
C VAL A 189 -12.94 -4.90 2.51
N ASP A 190 -14.02 -5.55 2.91
CA ASP A 190 -15.35 -4.97 2.85
C ASP A 190 -15.81 -4.53 4.25
N PRO A 191 -15.87 -3.22 4.53
CA PRO A 191 -16.25 -2.69 5.84
C PRO A 191 -17.67 -3.05 6.26
N SER A 192 -18.52 -3.52 5.35
CA SER A 192 -19.89 -3.97 5.68
C SER A 192 -19.91 -5.37 6.32
N TYR A 193 -18.86 -6.17 6.11
CA TYR A 193 -18.72 -7.50 6.68
C TYR A 193 -17.70 -7.54 7.82
N SER A 194 -16.61 -6.79 7.68
CA SER A 194 -15.52 -6.78 8.67
C SER A 194 -15.09 -5.35 8.93
N TYR A 195 -15.39 -4.88 10.12
CA TYR A 195 -15.00 -3.55 10.58
C TYR A 195 -13.70 -3.58 11.41
N GLU A 196 -13.33 -4.72 11.95
CA GLU A 196 -12.06 -4.92 12.65
C GLU A 196 -10.94 -5.23 11.66
N ILE A 197 -9.78 -4.61 11.89
CA ILE A 197 -8.64 -4.75 11.01
C ILE A 197 -7.69 -5.79 11.59
N ASN A 198 -7.76 -7.00 11.07
CA ASN A 198 -6.81 -8.07 11.34
C ASN A 198 -5.92 -8.22 10.11
N LEU A 199 -4.64 -7.90 10.26
CA LEU A 199 -3.68 -7.91 9.17
C LEU A 199 -2.88 -9.19 9.16
N GLN A 200 -2.80 -9.88 8.03
CA GLN A 200 -1.88 -10.97 7.79
C GLN A 200 -0.60 -10.45 7.13
N LEU A 201 0.54 -11.01 7.53
CA LEU A 201 1.83 -10.73 6.90
C LEU A 201 2.51 -12.04 6.50
N PHE A 202 2.86 -12.15 5.23
CA PHE A 202 3.80 -13.13 4.75
C PHE A 202 5.20 -12.70 5.20
N TRP A 203 5.88 -13.55 5.95
CA TRP A 203 7.18 -13.25 6.52
C TRP A 203 8.31 -13.81 5.65
N HIS A 204 9.20 -12.94 5.19
CA HIS A 204 10.26 -13.26 4.23
C HIS A 204 11.67 -13.28 4.83
N ALA A 205 11.88 -12.60 5.97
CA ALA A 205 13.15 -12.64 6.70
C ALA A 205 13.27 -13.99 7.42
N MET A 206 14.16 -14.84 6.94
CA MET A 206 14.25 -16.24 7.38
C MET A 206 15.37 -16.47 8.40
N ASP A 207 16.24 -15.50 8.61
CA ASP A 207 17.42 -15.62 9.45
C ASP A 207 17.45 -14.51 10.51
N GLY A 208 17.77 -14.91 11.75
CA GLY A 208 17.93 -13.98 12.87
C GLY A 208 16.60 -13.47 13.46
N ASP A 209 16.74 -12.61 14.47
CA ASP A 209 15.61 -11.96 15.14
C ASP A 209 15.33 -10.62 14.44
N GLU A 210 14.11 -10.43 13.99
CA GLU A 210 13.67 -9.21 13.31
C GLU A 210 12.77 -8.38 14.21
N ILE A 211 13.14 -7.13 14.43
CA ILE A 211 12.37 -6.18 15.21
C ILE A 211 11.61 -5.25 14.27
N VAL A 212 10.30 -5.23 14.41
CA VAL A 212 9.41 -4.26 13.76
C VAL A 212 9.02 -3.21 14.79
N THR A 213 9.46 -1.99 14.58
CA THR A 213 9.14 -0.89 15.49
C THR A 213 7.76 -0.32 15.23
N ALA A 214 7.12 0.22 16.26
CA ALA A 214 5.88 0.97 16.13
C ALA A 214 6.01 2.07 15.07
N GLY A 215 4.97 2.22 14.25
CA GLY A 215 4.98 3.14 13.11
C GLY A 215 5.54 2.57 11.81
N THR A 216 6.15 1.37 11.83
CA THR A 216 6.60 0.70 10.59
C THR A 216 5.41 0.48 9.65
N PRO A 217 5.51 0.87 8.35
CA PRO A 217 4.46 0.66 7.36
C PRO A 217 4.21 -0.83 7.12
N LEU A 218 2.99 -1.32 7.35
CA LEU A 218 2.65 -2.73 7.21
C LEU A 218 1.93 -3.06 5.90
N CYS A 219 0.96 -2.24 5.53
CA CYS A 219 0.22 -2.39 4.27
C CYS A 219 -0.32 -1.06 3.79
N GLN A 220 -0.81 -1.06 2.56
CA GLN A 220 -1.45 0.09 1.93
C GLN A 220 -2.91 -0.23 1.62
N TRP A 221 -3.80 0.71 1.93
CA TRP A 221 -5.23 0.61 1.75
C TRP A 221 -5.76 1.66 0.81
N ILE A 222 -6.36 1.23 -0.29
CA ILE A 222 -6.87 2.09 -1.35
C ILE A 222 -8.38 1.90 -1.43
N PRO A 223 -9.19 2.92 -1.15
CA PRO A 223 -10.64 2.84 -1.34
C PRO A 223 -10.96 2.75 -2.82
N ILE A 224 -11.81 1.80 -3.17
CA ILE A 224 -12.28 1.60 -4.53
C ILE A 224 -13.80 1.47 -4.56
N PRO A 225 -14.45 1.81 -5.68
CA PRO A 225 -15.90 1.57 -5.83
C PRO A 225 -16.22 0.08 -5.74
N ARG A 226 -17.29 -0.27 -4.99
CA ARG A 226 -17.78 -1.65 -4.90
C ARG A 226 -18.28 -2.21 -6.23
N LYS A 227 -18.86 -1.34 -7.05
CA LYS A 227 -19.37 -1.74 -8.35
C LYS A 227 -18.25 -1.70 -9.37
N TRP A 228 -17.99 -2.84 -9.97
CA TRP A 228 -17.13 -2.91 -11.14
C TRP A 228 -17.77 -2.14 -12.28
N LEU A 229 -16.97 -1.41 -13.03
CA LEU A 229 -17.44 -0.78 -14.26
C LEU A 229 -17.77 -1.88 -15.27
N ASP A 230 -18.91 -1.77 -15.93
CA ASP A 230 -19.22 -2.62 -17.09
C ASP A 230 -18.20 -2.29 -18.19
N THR A 231 -17.32 -3.23 -18.46
CA THR A 231 -16.39 -3.13 -19.59
C THR A 231 -17.12 -3.59 -20.84
N LYS A 232 -17.29 -2.69 -21.80
CA LYS A 232 -17.78 -3.02 -23.13
C LYS A 232 -16.58 -3.04 -24.05
N GLU A 233 -16.30 -4.21 -24.61
CA GLU A 233 -15.35 -4.32 -25.70
C GLU A 233 -15.96 -3.73 -26.96
N PHE A 234 -15.23 -2.83 -27.59
CA PHE A 234 -15.59 -2.32 -28.92
C PHE A 234 -14.35 -2.21 -29.78
N SER A 235 -14.47 -2.51 -31.05
CA SER A 235 -13.44 -2.25 -32.03
C SER A 235 -13.66 -0.87 -32.65
N LEU A 236 -12.61 -0.04 -32.67
CA LEU A 236 -12.65 1.22 -33.38
C LEU A 236 -12.62 0.97 -34.89
N SER A 237 -13.48 1.65 -35.63
CA SER A 237 -13.37 1.67 -37.11
C SER A 237 -12.01 2.25 -37.52
N LEU A 238 -11.49 1.85 -38.67
CA LEU A 238 -10.21 2.32 -39.19
C LEU A 238 -10.12 3.87 -39.18
N LYS A 239 -11.22 4.54 -39.53
CA LYS A 239 -11.33 6.01 -39.50
C LYS A 239 -11.12 6.59 -38.11
N GLN A 240 -11.72 5.95 -37.05
CA GLN A 240 -11.56 6.37 -35.65
C GLN A 240 -10.16 6.13 -35.15
N GLN A 241 -9.51 5.04 -35.55
CA GLN A 241 -8.12 4.74 -35.22
C GLN A 241 -7.17 5.80 -35.82
N MET A 242 -7.37 6.17 -37.07
CA MET A 242 -6.57 7.22 -37.74
C MET A 242 -6.75 8.59 -37.04
N MET A 243 -7.96 8.97 -36.64
CA MET A 243 -8.19 10.24 -35.95
C MET A 243 -7.52 10.28 -34.55
N GLN A 244 -7.49 9.17 -33.81
CA GLN A 244 -6.78 9.10 -32.54
C GLN A 244 -5.27 9.24 -32.69
N THR A 245 -4.70 8.58 -33.70
CA THR A 245 -3.27 8.66 -33.98
C THR A 245 -2.83 10.09 -34.38
N THR A 246 -3.69 10.85 -35.06
CA THR A 246 -3.43 12.25 -35.42
C THR A 246 -3.44 13.17 -34.21
N ARG A 247 -4.37 12.97 -33.26
CA ARG A 247 -4.46 13.77 -32.03
C ARG A 247 -3.31 13.51 -31.03
N GLN A 248 -2.62 12.39 -31.13
CA GLN A 248 -1.46 12.08 -30.27
C GLN A 248 -0.15 12.69 -30.80
N LYS A 249 -0.16 13.22 -32.05
CA LYS A 249 1.00 13.84 -32.69
C LYS A 249 0.97 15.39 -32.65
N GLU A 250 -0.15 15.97 -32.18
CA GLU A 250 -0.30 17.39 -31.88
C GLU A 250 -0.04 17.65 -30.36
#